data_cccdc0c9c58a21f494ba2b82ea8e9d5a
#
_entry.id   cccdc0c9c58a21f494ba2b82ea8e9d5a
#
_cell.length_a   1.000
_cell.length_b   1.000
_cell.length_c   1.000
_cell.angle_alpha   90.00
_cell.angle_beta   90.00
_cell.angle_gamma   90.00
#
_symmetry.space_group_name_H-M   'P 1'
#
loop_
_entity.id
_entity.type
_entity.pdbx_description
1 polymer ?
#
loop_
_entity_poly.entity_id
_entity_poly.type
_entity_poly.pdbx_seq_one_letter_code
_entity_poly.pdbx_strand_id
1 'polypeptide(L)'
;MTLIPITAPCPQCGSGDVYYSCNPACCYNHVCNKCYTTFELETTRVGEITEDFAIPEVPDSTAPMAPCARCHEARVFAISGQPSQLVCVACKALLTLGYTEIAPAQ
;
A
#
# COMPACT_ATOMS: atom_id res chain seq x y z
N MET A 1 -13.24 -13.99 2.99
CA MET A 1 -11.94 -13.32 2.82
C MET A 1 -11.84 -12.19 3.83
N THR A 2 -10.76 -12.11 4.55
CA THR A 2 -10.53 -11.05 5.53
C THR A 2 -9.47 -10.10 4.99
N LEU A 3 -9.77 -8.79 5.01
CA LEU A 3 -8.85 -7.76 4.56
C LEU A 3 -8.24 -7.04 5.76
N ILE A 4 -6.98 -6.67 5.63
CA ILE A 4 -6.23 -5.94 6.65
C ILE A 4 -5.52 -4.75 5.99
N PRO A 5 -5.10 -3.72 6.75
CA PRO A 5 -4.32 -2.63 6.16
C PRO A 5 -3.06 -3.17 5.49
N ILE A 6 -2.64 -2.51 4.40
CA ILE A 6 -1.42 -2.92 3.70
C ILE A 6 -0.21 -2.66 4.59
N THR A 7 0.81 -3.49 4.43
CA THR A 7 2.11 -3.30 5.05
C THR A 7 3.15 -3.08 3.96
N ALA A 8 4.01 -2.11 4.16
CA ALA A 8 5.02 -1.75 3.17
C ALA A 8 6.37 -1.62 3.87
N PRO A 9 7.06 -2.75 4.08
CA PRO A 9 8.38 -2.69 4.71
C PRO A 9 9.34 -1.87 3.85
N CYS A 10 10.25 -1.18 4.52
CA CYS A 10 11.23 -0.33 3.84
C CYS A 10 12.06 -1.17 2.86
N PRO A 11 12.15 -0.75 1.58
CA PRO A 11 12.92 -1.52 0.60
C PRO A 11 14.43 -1.46 0.84
N GLN A 12 14.89 -0.56 1.70
CA GLN A 12 16.32 -0.38 1.97
C GLN A 12 16.78 -1.15 3.21
N CYS A 13 16.04 -1.05 4.33
CA CYS A 13 16.46 -1.70 5.59
C CYS A 13 15.50 -2.79 6.06
N GLY A 14 14.36 -2.98 5.41
CA GLY A 14 13.40 -4.01 5.76
C GLY A 14 12.52 -3.70 6.97
N SER A 15 12.65 -2.52 7.57
CA SER A 15 11.83 -2.14 8.73
C SER A 15 10.37 -1.99 8.35
N GLY A 16 9.47 -2.44 9.23
CA GLY A 16 8.05 -2.19 9.07
C GLY A 16 7.59 -0.84 9.59
N ASP A 17 8.49 -0.04 10.14
CA ASP A 17 8.17 1.27 10.71
C ASP A 17 8.16 2.35 9.63
N VAL A 18 7.15 2.28 8.78
CA VAL A 18 6.98 3.14 7.61
C VAL A 18 5.67 3.92 7.77
N TYR A 19 5.70 5.20 7.47
CA TYR A 19 4.50 6.02 7.48
C TYR A 19 4.32 6.76 6.16
N TYR A 20 3.06 7.09 5.85
CA TYR A 20 2.71 7.90 4.70
C TYR A 20 2.85 9.37 5.05
N SER A 21 3.59 10.11 4.24
CA SER A 21 3.71 11.56 4.37
C SER A 21 2.95 12.23 3.23
N CYS A 22 2.00 13.08 3.59
CA CYS A 22 1.21 13.81 2.60
C CYS A 22 1.80 15.17 2.25
N ASN A 23 3.05 15.39 2.52
CA ASN A 23 3.73 16.63 2.17
C ASN A 23 4.97 16.33 1.29
N PRO A 24 4.92 16.61 -0.02
CA PRO A 24 3.79 17.19 -0.75
C PRO A 24 2.64 16.19 -0.94
N ALA A 25 1.43 16.70 -0.96
CA ALA A 25 0.22 15.89 -0.95
C ALA A 25 -0.08 15.19 -2.29
N CYS A 26 0.70 15.43 -3.31
CA CYS A 26 0.45 14.92 -4.66
C CYS A 26 1.05 13.55 -4.94
N CYS A 27 1.78 12.96 -3.98
CA CYS A 27 2.51 11.71 -4.20
C CYS A 27 2.17 10.72 -3.10
N TYR A 28 2.20 9.44 -3.44
CA TYR A 28 2.03 8.38 -2.45
C TYR A 28 3.37 8.09 -1.77
N ASN A 29 3.95 9.13 -1.17
CA ASN A 29 5.27 9.08 -0.56
C ASN A 29 5.22 8.44 0.81
N HIS A 30 6.18 7.56 1.04
CA HIS A 30 6.34 6.87 2.31
C HIS A 30 7.75 7.12 2.85
N VAL A 31 7.89 7.13 4.16
CA VAL A 31 9.16 7.39 4.83
C VAL A 31 9.39 6.31 5.87
N CYS A 32 10.59 5.73 5.85
CA CYS A 32 11.02 4.79 6.89
C CYS A 32 11.53 5.57 8.11
N ASN A 33 10.98 5.27 9.29
CA ASN A 33 11.43 5.89 10.54
C ASN A 33 12.78 5.39 11.04
N LYS A 34 13.34 4.36 10.43
CA LYS A 34 14.64 3.80 10.84
C LYS A 34 15.79 4.35 10.03
N CYS A 35 15.70 4.33 8.70
CA CYS A 35 16.78 4.78 7.83
C CYS A 35 16.44 6.02 7.01
N TYR A 36 15.21 6.55 7.15
CA TYR A 36 14.73 7.75 6.47
C TYR A 36 14.71 7.65 4.93
N THR A 37 14.71 6.42 4.40
CA THR A 37 14.48 6.20 2.98
C THR A 37 13.07 6.63 2.64
N THR A 38 12.92 7.37 1.54
CA THR A 38 11.60 7.72 0.98
C THR A 38 11.34 6.89 -0.25
N PHE A 39 10.07 6.55 -0.48
CA PHE A 39 9.68 5.74 -1.63
C PHE A 39 8.20 5.93 -1.92
N GLU A 40 7.80 5.63 -3.15
CA GLU A 40 6.41 5.60 -3.54
C GLU A 40 5.96 4.14 -3.68
N LEU A 41 4.68 3.90 -3.43
CA LEU A 41 4.06 2.60 -3.64
C LEU A 41 3.22 2.64 -4.89
N GLU A 42 3.24 1.56 -5.64
CA GLU A 42 2.36 1.38 -6.79
C GLU A 42 1.75 -0.01 -6.73
N THR A 43 0.70 -0.22 -7.51
CA THR A 43 0.08 -1.54 -7.62
C THR A 43 0.03 -1.95 -9.08
N THR A 44 0.02 -3.28 -9.30
CA THR A 44 -0.16 -3.87 -10.62
C THR A 44 -1.37 -4.77 -10.57
N ARG A 45 -2.30 -4.60 -11.52
CA ARG A 45 -3.49 -5.44 -11.58
C ARG A 45 -3.12 -6.81 -12.14
N VAL A 46 -3.50 -7.86 -11.40
CA VAL A 46 -3.24 -9.24 -11.81
C VAL A 46 -4.52 -10.07 -11.94
N GLY A 47 -5.67 -9.50 -11.60
CA GLY A 47 -6.95 -10.20 -11.72
C GLY A 47 -8.08 -9.42 -11.08
N GLU A 48 -9.15 -10.13 -10.76
CA GLU A 48 -10.32 -9.57 -10.06
C GLU A 48 -10.75 -10.51 -8.95
N ILE A 49 -11.32 -9.94 -7.90
CA ILE A 49 -11.87 -10.70 -6.80
C ILE A 49 -13.35 -10.93 -7.04
N THR A 50 -13.78 -12.20 -6.95
CA THR A 50 -15.18 -12.58 -7.07
C THR A 50 -15.75 -13.04 -5.73
N GLU A 51 -14.91 -13.23 -4.72
CA GLU A 51 -15.35 -13.62 -3.38
C GLU A 51 -15.88 -12.41 -2.61
N ASP A 52 -16.79 -12.67 -1.68
CA ASP A 52 -17.27 -11.64 -0.77
C ASP A 52 -16.21 -11.29 0.26
N PHE A 53 -16.15 -10.03 0.64
CA PHE A 53 -15.26 -9.54 1.68
C PHE A 53 -15.95 -8.42 2.45
N ALA A 54 -15.59 -8.27 3.72
CA ALA A 54 -16.00 -7.12 4.52
C ALA A 54 -15.03 -5.97 4.28
N ILE A 55 -15.56 -4.76 4.10
CA ILE A 55 -14.73 -3.57 3.96
C ILE A 55 -14.19 -3.22 5.35
N PRO A 56 -12.86 -3.22 5.56
CA PRO A 56 -12.29 -2.90 6.86
C PRO A 56 -12.41 -1.42 7.17
N GLU A 57 -12.19 -1.07 8.43
CA GLU A 57 -12.15 0.33 8.84
C GLU A 57 -11.01 1.06 8.11
N VAL A 58 -11.23 2.35 7.85
CA VAL A 58 -10.21 3.19 7.22
C VAL A 58 -9.01 3.29 8.16
N PRO A 59 -7.80 2.97 7.69
CA PRO A 59 -6.62 3.07 8.53
C PRO A 59 -6.31 4.52 8.90
N ASP A 60 -5.39 4.69 9.85
CA ASP A 60 -4.85 5.99 10.22
C ASP A 60 -4.35 6.72 8.96
N SER A 61 -4.48 8.04 8.94
CA SER A 61 -4.05 8.87 7.81
C SER A 61 -2.55 8.76 7.52
N THR A 62 -1.76 8.28 8.47
CA THR A 62 -0.32 8.05 8.30
C THR A 62 0.02 6.60 7.96
N ALA A 63 -0.97 5.71 7.88
CA ALA A 63 -0.73 4.32 7.50
C ALA A 63 -0.30 4.23 6.03
N PRO A 64 0.53 3.24 5.68
CA PRO A 64 0.90 3.05 4.27
C PRO A 64 -0.32 2.89 3.37
N MET A 65 -0.28 3.50 2.20
CA MET A 65 -1.35 3.40 1.23
C MET A 65 -0.79 3.40 -0.19
N ALA A 66 -1.49 2.76 -1.09
CA ALA A 66 -1.10 2.69 -2.49
C ALA A 66 -2.32 2.95 -3.38
N PRO A 67 -2.13 3.56 -4.56
CA PRO A 67 -3.23 3.74 -5.49
C PRO A 67 -3.57 2.43 -6.20
N CYS A 68 -4.85 2.23 -6.51
CA CYS A 68 -5.25 1.11 -7.34
C CYS A 68 -4.82 1.35 -8.79
N ALA A 69 -4.20 0.34 -9.41
CA ALA A 69 -3.74 0.45 -10.80
C ALA A 69 -4.90 0.62 -11.79
N ARG A 70 -6.13 0.25 -11.40
CA ARG A 70 -7.29 0.33 -12.27
C ARG A 70 -8.11 1.60 -12.07
N CYS A 71 -8.51 1.91 -10.82
CA CYS A 71 -9.42 3.03 -10.53
C CYS A 71 -8.74 4.22 -9.87
N HIS A 72 -7.47 4.09 -9.53
CA HIS A 72 -6.63 5.12 -8.90
C HIS A 72 -7.08 5.53 -7.48
N GLU A 73 -8.05 4.83 -6.90
CA GLU A 73 -8.45 5.08 -5.53
C GLU A 73 -7.44 4.47 -4.54
N ALA A 74 -7.20 5.16 -3.43
CA ALA A 74 -6.29 4.66 -2.38
C ALA A 74 -7.03 3.78 -1.38
N ARG A 75 -7.90 2.90 -1.85
CA ARG A 75 -8.71 1.98 -1.02
C ARG A 75 -8.25 0.54 -1.22
N VAL A 76 -6.96 0.34 -1.09
CA VAL A 76 -6.31 -0.95 -1.31
C VAL A 76 -5.93 -1.55 0.03
N PHE A 77 -6.28 -2.83 0.22
CA PHE A 77 -6.02 -3.57 1.46
C PHE A 77 -5.34 -4.89 1.13
N ALA A 78 -4.64 -5.45 2.11
CA ALA A 78 -3.99 -6.75 1.96
C ALA A 78 -4.95 -7.87 2.35
N ILE A 79 -4.74 -9.05 1.78
CA ILE A 79 -5.48 -10.25 2.16
C ILE A 79 -4.79 -10.86 3.38
N SER A 80 -5.55 -11.07 4.45
CA SER A 80 -5.03 -11.72 5.65
C SER A 80 -4.51 -13.12 5.32
N GLY A 81 -3.28 -13.41 5.72
CA GLY A 81 -2.62 -14.67 5.38
C GLY A 81 -1.88 -14.66 4.04
N GLN A 82 -2.11 -13.67 3.19
CA GLN A 82 -1.45 -13.52 1.90
C GLN A 82 -1.09 -12.05 1.68
N PRO A 83 -0.16 -11.50 2.46
CA PRO A 83 0.11 -10.06 2.43
C PRO A 83 0.70 -9.53 1.11
N SER A 84 1.19 -10.42 0.25
CA SER A 84 1.66 -10.03 -1.08
C SER A 84 0.53 -9.79 -2.07
N GLN A 85 -0.71 -10.18 -1.74
CA GLN A 85 -1.87 -9.96 -2.59
C GLN A 85 -2.73 -8.85 -1.99
N LEU A 86 -3.12 -7.90 -2.84
CA LEU A 86 -3.89 -6.74 -2.44
C LEU A 86 -5.22 -6.71 -3.18
N VAL A 87 -6.20 -6.07 -2.57
CA VAL A 87 -7.55 -5.91 -3.14
C VAL A 87 -7.95 -4.45 -3.05
N CYS A 88 -8.41 -3.89 -4.16
CA CYS A 88 -9.08 -2.60 -4.14
C CYS A 88 -10.55 -2.81 -3.80
N VAL A 89 -11.01 -2.24 -2.69
CA VAL A 89 -12.41 -2.40 -2.27
C VAL A 89 -13.37 -1.56 -3.10
N ALA A 90 -12.87 -0.61 -3.89
CA ALA A 90 -13.70 0.22 -4.74
C ALA A 90 -14.06 -0.46 -6.07
N CYS A 91 -13.13 -1.19 -6.68
CA CYS A 91 -13.35 -1.81 -8.00
C CYS A 91 -13.11 -3.31 -8.04
N LYS A 92 -12.75 -3.93 -6.90
CA LYS A 92 -12.52 -5.37 -6.75
C LYS A 92 -11.34 -5.91 -7.56
N ALA A 93 -10.40 -5.05 -7.94
CA ALA A 93 -9.20 -5.48 -8.62
C ALA A 93 -8.28 -6.25 -7.67
N LEU A 94 -7.71 -7.35 -8.15
CA LEU A 94 -6.65 -8.07 -7.44
C LEU A 94 -5.32 -7.47 -7.89
N LEU A 95 -4.49 -7.08 -6.93
CA LEU A 95 -3.30 -6.29 -7.17
C LEU A 95 -2.08 -6.88 -6.48
N THR A 96 -0.91 -6.52 -7.00
CA THR A 96 0.36 -6.76 -6.31
C THR A 96 1.02 -5.42 -6.01
N LEU A 97 1.82 -5.37 -4.94
CA LEU A 97 2.49 -4.16 -4.49
C LEU A 97 3.89 -4.05 -5.09
N GLY A 98 4.23 -2.85 -5.55
CA GLY A 98 5.57 -2.53 -6.01
C GLY A 98 6.06 -1.22 -5.39
N TYR A 99 7.35 -1.00 -5.46
CA TYR A 99 8.00 0.22 -4.97
C TYR A 99 8.58 0.98 -6.13
N THR A 100 8.39 2.31 -6.12
CA THR A 100 8.98 3.20 -7.12
C THR A 100 9.62 4.40 -6.45
N GLU A 101 10.41 5.15 -7.20
CA GLU A 101 11.04 6.40 -6.73
C GLU A 101 11.73 6.23 -5.37
N ILE A 102 12.50 5.15 -5.23
CA ILE A 102 13.22 4.88 -3.98
C ILE A 102 14.37 5.86 -3.84
N ALA A 103 14.38 6.63 -2.76
CA ALA A 103 15.41 7.63 -2.48
C ALA A 103 15.98 7.38 -1.08
N PRO A 104 17.11 6.65 -0.99
CA PRO A 104 17.76 6.43 0.31
C PRO A 104 18.21 7.75 0.93
N ALA A 105 18.15 7.84 2.26
CA ALA A 105 18.70 8.97 2.98
C ALA A 105 20.22 8.97 2.87
N GLN A 106 20.79 10.16 2.83
CA GLN A 106 22.24 10.33 2.75
C GLN A 106 22.82 10.69 4.10
#